data_0b14e7df8f20127968536948c18ccfb5
#
_entry.id   0b14e7df8f20127968536948c18ccfb5
#
_cell.length_a   1.000
_cell.length_b   1.000
_cell.length_c   1.000
_cell.angle_alpha   90.00
_cell.angle_beta   90.00
_cell.angle_gamma   90.00
#
_symmetry.space_group_name_H-M   'P 1'
#
loop_
_entity.id
_entity.type
_entity.pdbx_description
1 polymer ?
#
loop_
_entity_poly.entity_id
_entity_poly.type
_entity_poly.pdbx_seq_one_letter_code
_entity_poly.pdbx_strand_id
1 'polypeptide(L)'
;MRALALAALFALGGCGDDGVSRVEVARVAAPDGKADAVVVEVNAGATAAFVYDVFVLPQGATPAGEAAVSLHGATRNAQAYGVNLHWQDATHLDIAYLQAKQVLRASETVPVAGKAVQITLTAGVNDPDAPAGGMEYSQQHGATP
;
A
#
# COMPACT_ATOMS: atom_id res chain seq x y z
N MET A 1 -54.27 29.40 5.49
CA MET A 1 -52.95 28.98 6.05
C MET A 1 -52.60 27.63 5.49
N ARG A 2 -51.66 27.58 4.56
CA ARG A 2 -51.22 26.33 3.94
C ARG A 2 -49.86 25.97 4.53
N ALA A 3 -49.79 24.88 5.30
CA ALA A 3 -48.56 24.32 5.80
C ALA A 3 -47.90 23.50 4.68
N LEU A 4 -46.73 23.93 4.19
CA LEU A 4 -45.85 23.13 3.35
C LEU A 4 -45.05 22.17 4.23
N ALA A 5 -45.32 20.87 4.12
CA ALA A 5 -44.49 19.85 4.70
C ALA A 5 -43.28 19.63 3.75
N LEU A 6 -42.10 19.98 4.21
CA LEU A 6 -40.83 19.72 3.53
C LEU A 6 -40.40 18.29 3.88
N ALA A 7 -40.58 17.36 2.95
CA ALA A 7 -40.07 16.00 3.07
C ALA A 7 -38.56 16.00 2.78
N ALA A 8 -37.77 15.85 3.83
CA ALA A 8 -36.32 15.63 3.68
C ALA A 8 -36.07 14.17 3.20
N LEU A 9 -35.67 14.04 1.95
CA LEU A 9 -35.14 12.78 1.42
C LEU A 9 -33.73 12.54 2.01
N PHE A 10 -33.63 11.65 2.98
CA PHE A 10 -32.35 11.10 3.37
C PHE A 10 -31.91 10.10 2.32
N ALA A 11 -30.96 10.51 1.46
CA ALA A 11 -30.25 9.59 0.62
C ALA A 11 -29.27 8.79 1.52
N LEU A 12 -29.65 7.57 1.86
CA LEU A 12 -28.72 6.58 2.42
C LEU A 12 -27.72 6.23 1.31
N GLY A 13 -26.59 6.91 1.30
CA GLY A 13 -25.43 6.49 0.53
C GLY A 13 -24.93 5.18 1.14
N GLY A 14 -25.33 4.06 0.55
CA GLY A 14 -24.76 2.75 0.88
C GLY A 14 -23.29 2.77 0.42
N CYS A 15 -22.33 2.90 1.34
CA CYS A 15 -20.97 2.45 1.11
C CYS A 15 -21.05 0.93 0.96
N GLY A 16 -20.99 0.44 -0.27
CA GLY A 16 -20.79 -0.98 -0.51
C GLY A 16 -19.39 -1.34 0.02
N ASP A 17 -19.35 -2.01 1.15
CA ASP A 17 -18.15 -2.70 1.60
C ASP A 17 -17.96 -3.89 0.65
N ASP A 18 -16.99 -3.78 -0.27
CA ASP A 18 -16.66 -4.84 -1.23
C ASP A 18 -15.95 -6.03 -0.57
N GLY A 19 -15.81 -6.03 0.76
CA GLY A 19 -15.11 -7.05 1.53
C GLY A 19 -13.60 -7.01 1.34
N VAL A 20 -13.07 -5.96 0.71
CA VAL A 20 -11.63 -5.75 0.49
C VAL A 20 -11.13 -4.70 1.47
N SER A 21 -10.21 -5.09 2.34
CA SER A 21 -9.54 -4.13 3.22
C SER A 21 -8.24 -3.62 2.59
N ARG A 22 -7.92 -2.35 2.82
CA ARG A 22 -6.68 -1.70 2.41
C ARG A 22 -6.08 -0.98 3.60
N VAL A 23 -4.87 -1.37 3.98
CA VAL A 23 -4.19 -0.84 5.17
C VAL A 23 -2.79 -0.39 4.80
N GLU A 24 -2.44 0.86 5.14
CA GLU A 24 -1.06 1.32 5.04
C GLU A 24 -0.22 0.59 6.10
N VAL A 25 0.75 -0.21 5.66
CA VAL A 25 1.57 -1.05 6.54
C VAL A 25 3.01 -0.56 6.65
N ALA A 26 3.44 0.30 5.76
CA ALA A 26 4.76 0.93 5.83
C ALA A 26 4.78 2.27 5.08
N ARG A 27 5.53 3.22 5.59
CA ARG A 27 5.82 4.52 4.95
C ARG A 27 7.25 4.92 5.24
N VAL A 28 8.01 5.21 4.19
CA VAL A 28 9.41 5.62 4.30
C VAL A 28 9.63 6.88 3.48
N ALA A 29 10.03 7.96 4.14
CA ALA A 29 10.33 9.23 3.49
C ALA A 29 11.63 9.16 2.69
N ALA A 30 11.64 9.78 1.51
CA ALA A 30 12.87 10.02 0.76
C ALA A 30 13.85 10.89 1.57
N PRO A 31 15.17 10.79 1.36
CA PRO A 31 16.16 11.55 2.12
C PRO A 31 16.00 13.07 2.04
N ASP A 32 15.42 13.59 0.97
CA ASP A 32 15.14 15.02 0.82
C ASP A 32 13.81 15.46 1.45
N GLY A 33 13.02 14.54 2.01
CA GLY A 33 11.74 14.82 2.64
C GLY A 33 10.64 15.28 1.70
N LYS A 34 10.77 15.09 0.38
CA LYS A 34 9.79 15.58 -0.61
C LYS A 34 8.85 14.51 -1.11
N ALA A 35 9.20 13.25 -0.94
CA ALA A 35 8.39 12.11 -1.36
C ALA A 35 8.35 11.03 -0.28
N ASP A 36 7.30 10.24 -0.29
CA ASP A 36 7.15 9.03 0.52
C ASP A 36 6.99 7.82 -0.40
N ALA A 37 7.63 6.71 -0.02
CA ALA A 37 7.29 5.39 -0.49
C ALA A 37 6.35 4.74 0.52
N VAL A 38 5.19 4.26 0.07
CA VAL A 38 4.11 3.76 0.93
C VAL A 38 3.70 2.39 0.48
N VAL A 39 3.63 1.44 1.40
CA VAL A 39 3.08 0.09 1.16
C VAL A 39 1.67 0.02 1.70
N VAL A 40 0.74 -0.34 0.85
CA VAL A 40 -0.65 -0.65 1.21
C VAL A 40 -0.85 -2.16 1.05
N GLU A 41 -1.22 -2.81 2.14
CA GLU A 41 -1.65 -4.20 2.12
C GLU A 41 -3.12 -4.27 1.73
N VAL A 42 -3.42 -5.06 0.70
CA VAL A 42 -4.78 -5.30 0.21
C VAL A 42 -5.17 -6.73 0.56
N ASN A 43 -6.21 -6.88 1.34
CA ASN A 43 -6.77 -8.16 1.76
C ASN A 43 -8.18 -8.32 1.16
N ALA A 44 -8.31 -9.27 0.24
CA ALA A 44 -9.57 -9.58 -0.44
C ALA A 44 -10.29 -10.82 0.16
N GLY A 45 -9.94 -11.17 1.41
CA GLY A 45 -10.61 -12.25 2.15
C GLY A 45 -9.79 -13.55 2.25
N ALA A 46 -10.35 -14.53 2.94
CA ALA A 46 -9.63 -15.71 3.43
C ALA A 46 -9.08 -16.64 2.33
N THR A 47 -9.58 -16.57 1.11
CA THR A 47 -9.15 -17.43 -0.02
C THR A 47 -8.18 -16.75 -0.97
N ALA A 48 -7.92 -15.45 -0.77
CA ALA A 48 -7.01 -14.67 -1.60
C ALA A 48 -5.68 -14.43 -0.87
N ALA A 49 -4.57 -14.48 -1.58
CA ALA A 49 -3.32 -14.00 -1.02
C ALA A 49 -3.34 -12.46 -0.95
N PHE A 50 -2.59 -11.90 0.00
CA PHE A 50 -2.43 -10.46 0.11
C PHE A 50 -1.79 -9.87 -1.16
N VAL A 51 -2.22 -8.65 -1.51
CA VAL A 51 -1.53 -7.84 -2.50
C VAL A 51 -0.85 -6.70 -1.78
N TYR A 52 0.38 -6.42 -2.16
CA TYR A 52 1.16 -5.29 -1.65
C TYR A 52 1.34 -4.27 -2.75
N ASP A 53 0.63 -3.16 -2.59
CA ASP A 53 0.69 -2.02 -3.50
C ASP A 53 1.67 -0.99 -2.95
N VAL A 54 2.69 -0.67 -3.75
CA VAL A 54 3.68 0.36 -3.41
C VAL A 54 3.39 1.62 -4.19
N PHE A 55 3.20 2.71 -3.48
CA PHE A 55 3.02 4.05 -4.01
C PHE A 55 4.26 4.90 -3.77
N VAL A 56 4.57 5.77 -4.71
CA VAL A 56 5.54 6.85 -4.54
C VAL A 56 4.78 8.16 -4.70
N LEU A 57 4.71 8.92 -3.63
CA LEU A 57 3.78 10.04 -3.49
C LEU A 57 4.52 11.28 -2.97
N PRO A 58 3.99 12.49 -3.17
CA PRO A 58 4.43 13.65 -2.41
C PRO A 58 4.37 13.38 -0.91
N GLN A 59 5.31 13.91 -0.13
CA GLN A 59 5.37 13.68 1.32
C GLN A 59 4.02 13.96 1.98
N GLY A 60 3.57 13.03 2.81
CA GLY A 60 2.32 13.13 3.57
C GLY A 60 1.04 12.87 2.77
N ALA A 61 1.14 12.64 1.46
CA ALA A 61 -0.03 12.36 0.64
C ALA A 61 -0.64 10.99 0.95
N THR A 62 -1.95 10.89 0.78
CA THR A 62 -2.71 9.64 0.95
C THR A 62 -2.60 8.79 -0.33
N PRO A 63 -2.31 7.47 -0.22
CA PRO A 63 -2.32 6.59 -1.38
C PRO A 63 -3.67 6.58 -2.09
N ALA A 64 -3.64 6.83 -3.40
CA ALA A 64 -4.81 6.81 -4.26
C ALA A 64 -4.41 6.52 -5.71
N GLY A 65 -5.35 6.00 -6.48
CA GLY A 65 -5.13 5.66 -7.89
C GLY A 65 -4.27 4.40 -8.08
N GLU A 66 -3.40 4.44 -9.08
CA GLU A 66 -2.55 3.31 -9.45
C GLU A 66 -1.27 3.24 -8.63
N ALA A 67 -0.96 2.06 -8.10
CA ALA A 67 0.32 1.80 -7.46
C ALA A 67 1.46 1.77 -8.49
N ALA A 68 2.64 2.18 -8.07
CA ALA A 68 3.85 2.07 -8.90
C ALA A 68 4.28 0.61 -9.06
N VAL A 69 4.20 -0.17 -7.98
CA VAL A 69 4.46 -1.61 -7.97
C VAL A 69 3.32 -2.31 -7.24
N SER A 70 2.90 -3.46 -7.76
CA SER A 70 1.87 -4.30 -7.14
C SER A 70 2.29 -5.75 -7.19
N LEU A 71 2.39 -6.39 -6.01
CA LEU A 71 2.88 -7.74 -5.83
C LEU A 71 1.84 -8.61 -5.12
N HIS A 72 1.43 -9.68 -5.79
CA HIS A 72 0.51 -10.65 -5.21
C HIS A 72 1.27 -11.73 -4.43
N GLY A 73 0.92 -11.91 -3.17
CA GLY A 73 1.47 -12.92 -2.29
C GLY A 73 2.97 -12.75 -2.01
N ALA A 74 3.44 -11.49 -1.91
CA ALA A 74 4.84 -11.22 -1.62
C ALA A 74 5.20 -11.53 -0.17
N THR A 75 6.42 -12.03 0.03
CA THR A 75 7.03 -12.24 1.34
C THR A 75 8.38 -11.54 1.42
N ARG A 76 8.77 -11.06 2.59
CA ARG A 76 10.11 -10.48 2.84
C ARG A 76 11.05 -11.43 3.56
N ASN A 77 10.52 -12.46 4.21
CA ASN A 77 11.26 -13.60 4.73
C ASN A 77 10.35 -14.82 4.81
N ALA A 78 10.82 -15.92 5.37
CA ALA A 78 10.05 -17.17 5.47
C ALA A 78 8.81 -17.05 6.38
N GLN A 79 8.77 -16.06 7.28
CA GLN A 79 7.71 -15.86 8.27
C GLN A 79 6.89 -14.60 8.04
N ALA A 80 7.37 -13.66 7.22
CA ALA A 80 6.73 -12.34 7.07
C ALA A 80 6.31 -12.07 5.63
N TYR A 81 5.03 -11.74 5.45
CA TYR A 81 4.51 -11.17 4.21
C TYR A 81 4.97 -9.71 4.05
N GLY A 82 4.97 -9.23 2.82
CA GLY A 82 5.22 -7.83 2.49
C GLY A 82 6.43 -7.61 1.62
N VAL A 83 6.86 -6.35 1.58
CA VAL A 83 8.02 -5.88 0.82
C VAL A 83 8.85 -4.93 1.68
N ASN A 84 10.14 -4.83 1.40
CA ASN A 84 11.03 -3.85 2.01
C ASN A 84 11.20 -2.66 1.08
N LEU A 85 11.20 -1.45 1.65
CA LEU A 85 11.44 -0.19 0.96
C LEU A 85 12.77 0.38 1.41
N HIS A 86 13.63 0.71 0.45
CA HIS A 86 14.91 1.30 0.72
C HIS A 86 15.23 2.42 -0.26
N TRP A 87 15.31 3.66 0.21
CA TRP A 87 15.77 4.78 -0.58
C TRP A 87 17.30 4.77 -0.65
N GLN A 88 17.84 4.63 -1.86
CA GLN A 88 19.28 4.80 -2.11
C GLN A 88 19.67 6.27 -2.05
N ASP A 89 18.82 7.12 -2.62
CA ASP A 89 18.91 8.58 -2.59
C ASP A 89 17.51 9.18 -2.84
N ALA A 90 17.43 10.47 -3.04
CA ALA A 90 16.15 11.18 -3.25
C ALA A 90 15.42 10.82 -4.56
N THR A 91 16.07 10.10 -5.47
CA THR A 91 15.53 9.75 -6.80
C THR A 91 15.58 8.26 -7.13
N HIS A 92 16.11 7.43 -6.22
CA HIS A 92 16.20 5.99 -6.42
C HIS A 92 15.62 5.24 -5.23
N LEU A 93 14.60 4.44 -5.51
CA LEU A 93 13.92 3.58 -4.55
C LEU A 93 14.11 2.12 -4.92
N ASP A 94 14.66 1.32 -4.01
CA ASP A 94 14.67 -0.12 -4.09
C ASP A 94 13.46 -0.70 -3.36
N ILE A 95 12.77 -1.61 -4.03
CA ILE A 95 11.70 -2.43 -3.46
C ILE A 95 12.18 -3.86 -3.50
N ALA A 96 12.45 -4.43 -2.31
CA ALA A 96 13.00 -5.77 -2.18
C ALA A 96 11.98 -6.73 -1.56
N TYR A 97 11.98 -7.98 -2.02
CA TYR A 97 11.13 -9.04 -1.50
C TYR A 97 11.81 -10.40 -1.67
N LEU A 98 11.41 -11.39 -0.86
CA LEU A 98 11.96 -12.75 -0.98
C LEU A 98 11.36 -13.46 -2.20
N GLN A 99 10.05 -13.56 -2.25
CA GLN A 99 9.30 -14.17 -3.36
C GLN A 99 7.92 -13.53 -3.47
N ALA A 100 7.30 -13.66 -4.63
CA ALA A 100 5.91 -13.29 -4.87
C ALA A 100 5.27 -14.32 -5.79
N LYS A 101 3.97 -14.54 -5.64
CA LYS A 101 3.21 -15.41 -6.55
C LYS A 101 3.11 -14.79 -7.95
N GLN A 102 2.95 -13.46 -7.99
CA GLN A 102 2.86 -12.73 -9.24
C GLN A 102 3.25 -11.26 -9.04
N VAL A 103 3.96 -10.72 -10.01
CA VAL A 103 4.15 -9.28 -10.18
C VAL A 103 3.01 -8.78 -11.08
N LEU A 104 2.08 -8.04 -10.48
CA LEU A 104 0.90 -7.51 -11.19
C LEU A 104 1.24 -6.21 -11.93
N ARG A 105 2.13 -5.41 -11.35
CA ARG A 105 2.62 -4.14 -11.90
C ARG A 105 4.04 -3.87 -11.42
N ALA A 106 4.86 -3.34 -12.31
CA ALA A 106 6.19 -2.81 -11.97
C ALA A 106 6.50 -1.61 -12.88
N SER A 107 6.44 -0.42 -12.31
CA SER A 107 6.88 0.80 -12.98
C SER A 107 8.37 1.03 -12.72
N GLU A 108 9.11 1.39 -13.74
CA GLU A 108 10.55 1.69 -13.62
C GLU A 108 10.78 3.13 -13.16
N THR A 109 9.84 4.02 -13.40
CA THR A 109 9.94 5.44 -13.08
C THR A 109 8.60 6.02 -12.71
N VAL A 110 8.57 6.86 -11.67
CA VAL A 110 7.39 7.58 -11.22
C VAL A 110 7.70 9.07 -11.10
N PRO A 111 6.95 9.95 -11.78
CA PRO A 111 7.06 11.39 -11.58
C PRO A 111 6.40 11.77 -10.25
N VAL A 112 7.13 12.44 -9.36
CA VAL A 112 6.63 12.90 -8.07
C VAL A 112 7.40 14.12 -7.58
N ALA A 113 6.71 15.12 -7.00
CA ALA A 113 7.32 16.31 -6.42
C ALA A 113 8.34 17.01 -7.33
N GLY A 114 8.04 17.11 -8.64
CA GLY A 114 8.89 17.77 -9.64
C GLY A 114 10.12 16.99 -10.08
N LYS A 115 10.25 15.71 -9.72
CA LYS A 115 11.37 14.83 -10.11
C LYS A 115 10.86 13.48 -10.61
N ALA A 116 11.72 12.73 -11.30
CA ALA A 116 11.47 11.34 -11.66
C ALA A 116 12.16 10.42 -10.65
N VAL A 117 11.40 9.58 -9.95
CA VAL A 117 11.93 8.56 -9.05
C VAL A 117 12.07 7.26 -9.82
N GLN A 118 13.29 6.73 -9.87
CA GLN A 118 13.59 5.42 -10.45
C GLN A 118 13.31 4.34 -9.42
N ILE A 119 12.67 3.25 -9.85
CA ILE A 119 12.32 2.12 -9.01
C ILE A 119 13.11 0.90 -9.48
N THR A 120 13.81 0.28 -8.55
CA THR A 120 14.42 -1.04 -8.73
C THR A 120 13.61 -2.06 -7.94
N LEU A 121 13.12 -3.11 -8.62
CA LEU A 121 12.40 -4.20 -7.99
C LEU A 121 13.31 -5.42 -7.91
N THR A 122 13.64 -5.88 -6.68
CA THR A 122 14.60 -6.94 -6.45
C THR A 122 13.98 -8.12 -5.72
N ALA A 123 13.91 -9.27 -6.38
CA ALA A 123 13.47 -10.54 -5.80
C ALA A 123 14.63 -11.31 -5.16
N GLY A 124 14.32 -12.25 -4.27
CA GLY A 124 15.29 -13.14 -3.64
C GLY A 124 16.01 -12.52 -2.45
N VAL A 125 15.55 -11.39 -1.94
CA VAL A 125 16.09 -10.73 -0.75
C VAL A 125 15.38 -11.25 0.48
N ASN A 126 16.11 -11.95 1.35
CA ASN A 126 15.61 -12.43 2.64
C ASN A 126 16.01 -11.45 3.74
N ASP A 127 15.01 -10.88 4.42
CA ASP A 127 15.21 -10.01 5.57
C ASP A 127 14.69 -10.73 6.84
N PRO A 128 15.57 -11.34 7.62
CA PRO A 128 15.17 -12.08 8.83
C PRO A 128 14.63 -11.18 9.94
N ASP A 129 14.93 -9.89 9.90
CA ASP A 129 14.52 -8.91 10.92
C ASP A 129 13.22 -8.18 10.53
N ALA A 130 12.65 -8.50 9.37
CA ALA A 130 11.39 -7.89 8.96
C ALA A 130 10.26 -8.25 9.95
N PRO A 131 9.43 -7.27 10.35
CA PRO A 131 8.30 -7.54 11.24
C PRO A 131 7.29 -8.48 10.57
N ALA A 132 6.50 -9.15 11.41
CA ALA A 132 5.38 -9.96 10.94
C ALA A 132 4.46 -9.14 10.03
N GLY A 133 3.92 -9.78 9.01
CA GLY A 133 3.00 -9.17 8.04
C GLY A 133 1.71 -9.98 7.90
N GLY A 134 0.89 -9.62 6.92
CA GLY A 134 -0.36 -10.29 6.65
C GLY A 134 -1.37 -10.16 7.79
N MET A 135 -2.08 -11.23 8.09
CA MET A 135 -3.09 -11.22 9.15
C MET A 135 -2.51 -10.94 10.53
N GLU A 136 -1.27 -11.35 10.80
CA GLU A 136 -0.62 -11.08 12.08
C GLU A 136 -0.37 -9.59 12.26
N TYR A 137 0.07 -8.89 11.22
CA TYR A 137 0.17 -7.44 11.24
C TYR A 137 -1.18 -6.78 11.55
N SER A 138 -2.24 -7.23 10.89
CA SER A 138 -3.59 -6.70 11.08
C SER A 138 -4.12 -6.95 12.50
N GLN A 139 -3.77 -8.07 13.13
CA GLN A 139 -4.12 -8.35 14.52
C GLN A 139 -3.36 -7.47 15.52
N GLN A 140 -2.10 -7.14 15.23
CA GLN A 140 -1.27 -6.32 16.09
C GLN A 140 -1.54 -4.82 15.96
N HIS A 141 -1.93 -4.36 14.76
CA HIS A 141 -2.10 -2.95 14.42
C HIS A 141 -3.53 -2.63 13.97
N GLY A 142 -4.36 -3.64 13.83
CA GLY A 142 -5.68 -3.53 13.24
C GLY A 142 -6.73 -3.16 14.25
N ALA A 143 -7.63 -2.37 13.74
CA ALA A 143 -8.99 -2.15 14.17
C ALA A 143 -9.16 -1.96 15.68
N THR A 144 -8.94 -0.76 16.10
CA THR A 144 -9.78 -0.22 17.17
C THR A 144 -11.21 -0.19 16.64
N PRO A 145 -12.18 -0.84 17.32
CA PRO A 145 -13.58 -0.82 16.94
C PRO A 145 -14.16 0.58 16.93
#